data_4a9f51a83f777cbc2edbcae27607780d
#
_entry.id   4a9f51a83f777cbc2edbcae27607780d
#
_cell.length_a   1.000
_cell.length_b   1.000
_cell.length_c   1.000
_cell.angle_alpha   90.00
_cell.angle_beta   90.00
_cell.angle_gamma   90.00
#
_symmetry.space_group_name_H-M   'P 1'
#
loop_
_entity.id
_entity.type
_entity.pdbx_description
1 polymer ?
#
loop_
_entity_poly.entity_id
_entity_poly.type
_entity_poly.pdbx_seq_one_letter_code
_entity_poly.pdbx_strand_id
1 'polypeptide(L)'
;MSTDLETKLSAARTRLILDKPFLGALVLRLPLIAADPKWCKTTATDARAFYYNSDYMDGLTLDQTQFMLAHEALHCALSHFARREHRTKHRWDLACDLAINPLLVKDGLKPPPGALFMDEFEGMMAEEIYHLIDDLDEDTETLDQHIYDSDNSDGGRGAGQDGSPQEQHGQGERPEAEPDPSRGGAPQPKPLTESEREQLSVQWQQRLAGAAQQALQAGKLGGGLARLVDHLLQPQLPWRMLLAKYMTAISRDDYNYTRPSRREGQAIFPSLRSTQVDVIVVLDTSGSVSVEELREFMSEVDAIKGQVRARITLHACDA
;
A
#
# COMPACT_ATOMS: atom_id res chain seq x y z
N MET A 1 16.39 32.90 0.62
CA MET A 1 15.86 31.77 -0.16
C MET A 1 14.96 30.84 0.66
N SER A 2 15.33 30.45 1.88
CA SER A 2 14.50 29.54 2.72
C SER A 2 13.11 30.07 3.07
N THR A 3 12.98 31.34 3.43
CA THR A 3 11.70 31.96 3.89
C THR A 3 10.62 32.05 2.81
N ASP A 4 10.98 32.13 1.54
CA ASP A 4 10.03 32.26 0.42
C ASP A 4 9.43 30.90 0.07
N LEU A 5 10.24 29.83 0.03
CA LEU A 5 9.78 28.48 -0.19
C LEU A 5 8.90 27.98 0.97
N GLU A 6 9.26 28.24 2.22
CA GLU A 6 8.44 27.91 3.38
C GLU A 6 7.08 28.61 3.34
N THR A 7 7.07 29.88 2.91
CA THR A 7 5.85 30.66 2.72
C THR A 7 4.98 30.05 1.62
N LYS A 8 5.59 29.63 0.49
CA LYS A 8 4.89 28.95 -0.61
C LYS A 8 4.30 27.60 -0.17
N LEU A 9 5.06 26.77 0.53
CA LEU A 9 4.58 25.50 1.06
C LEU A 9 3.43 25.67 2.05
N SER A 10 3.54 26.67 2.94
CA SER A 10 2.47 27.01 3.89
C SER A 10 1.21 27.54 3.18
N ALA A 11 1.39 28.38 2.16
CA ALA A 11 0.28 28.87 1.34
C ALA A 11 -0.41 27.72 0.56
N ALA A 12 0.36 26.79 -0.01
CA ALA A 12 -0.18 25.62 -0.70
C ALA A 12 -1.01 24.74 0.23
N ARG A 13 -0.52 24.46 1.44
CA ARG A 13 -1.27 23.72 2.47
C ARG A 13 -2.55 24.43 2.87
N THR A 14 -2.47 25.73 3.13
CA THR A 14 -3.63 26.54 3.51
C THR A 14 -4.71 26.52 2.44
N ARG A 15 -4.31 26.66 1.18
CA ARG A 15 -5.23 26.59 0.04
C ARG A 15 -5.88 25.21 -0.08
N LEU A 16 -5.11 24.13 0.07
CA LEU A 16 -5.67 22.77 0.08
C LEU A 16 -6.73 22.59 1.18
N ILE A 17 -6.47 23.11 2.39
CA ILE A 17 -7.44 23.03 3.50
C ILE A 17 -8.74 23.76 3.17
N LEU A 18 -8.65 24.92 2.58
CA LEU A 18 -9.81 25.77 2.28
C LEU A 18 -10.62 25.27 1.08
N ASP A 19 -9.93 24.89 0.02
CA ASP A 19 -10.54 24.55 -1.27
C ASP A 19 -10.84 23.06 -1.37
N LYS A 20 -9.98 22.20 -0.82
CA LYS A 20 -9.99 20.74 -0.91
C LYS A 20 -9.82 20.10 0.48
N PRO A 21 -10.80 20.24 1.39
CA PRO A 21 -10.64 19.85 2.80
C PRO A 21 -10.24 18.40 3.01
N PHE A 22 -10.63 17.48 2.12
CA PHE A 22 -10.20 16.10 2.16
C PHE A 22 -8.67 15.98 2.00
N LEU A 23 -8.15 16.51 0.90
CA LEU A 23 -6.71 16.47 0.62
C LEU A 23 -5.91 17.29 1.63
N GLY A 24 -6.43 18.47 2.01
CA GLY A 24 -5.81 19.33 3.02
C GLY A 24 -5.66 18.64 4.38
N ALA A 25 -6.68 17.91 4.82
CA ALA A 25 -6.63 17.15 6.07
C ALA A 25 -5.56 16.04 6.04
N LEU A 26 -5.37 15.37 4.90
CA LEU A 26 -4.32 14.35 4.72
C LEU A 26 -2.93 14.98 4.69
N VAL A 27 -2.75 16.05 3.90
CA VAL A 27 -1.46 16.78 3.78
C VAL A 27 -0.97 17.32 5.11
N LEU A 28 -1.88 17.73 6.00
CA LEU A 28 -1.49 18.19 7.35
C LEU A 28 -0.89 17.09 8.22
N ARG A 29 -1.09 15.84 7.89
CA ARG A 29 -0.54 14.69 8.64
C ARG A 29 0.91 14.38 8.30
N LEU A 30 1.43 14.98 7.22
CA LEU A 30 2.82 14.80 6.79
C LEU A 30 3.66 16.02 7.19
N PRO A 31 4.62 15.87 8.10
CA PRO A 31 5.67 16.87 8.29
C PRO A 31 6.43 17.11 6.99
N LEU A 32 6.76 18.36 6.69
CA LEU A 32 7.54 18.73 5.50
C LEU A 32 9.01 18.82 5.89
N ILE A 33 9.87 18.06 5.21
CA ILE A 33 11.30 17.96 5.52
C ILE A 33 12.09 18.23 4.25
N ALA A 34 12.95 19.25 4.28
CA ALA A 34 13.90 19.49 3.21
C ALA A 34 14.95 18.37 3.18
N ALA A 35 15.05 17.68 2.06
CA ALA A 35 15.92 16.53 1.86
C ALA A 35 17.27 16.93 1.23
N ASP A 36 18.32 16.11 1.42
CA ASP A 36 19.57 16.27 0.69
C ASP A 36 19.34 15.95 -0.80
N PRO A 37 19.64 16.88 -1.72
CA PRO A 37 19.45 16.71 -3.16
C PRO A 37 20.20 15.51 -3.77
N LYS A 38 21.15 14.95 -3.04
CA LYS A 38 21.91 13.78 -3.49
C LYS A 38 21.03 12.54 -3.63
N TRP A 39 20.04 12.37 -2.74
CA TRP A 39 19.15 11.23 -2.76
C TRP A 39 17.72 11.59 -3.18
N CYS A 40 17.25 12.79 -2.88
CA CYS A 40 15.91 13.24 -3.25
C CYS A 40 15.99 14.28 -4.37
N LYS A 41 15.65 13.90 -5.59
CA LYS A 41 15.71 14.79 -6.76
C LYS A 41 14.46 15.68 -6.89
N THR A 42 13.31 15.16 -6.52
CA THR A 42 12.00 15.80 -6.62
C THR A 42 11.32 15.83 -5.25
N THR A 43 10.43 14.90 -5.00
CA THR A 43 9.77 14.64 -3.72
C THR A 43 9.88 13.17 -3.36
N ALA A 44 9.66 12.86 -2.09
CA ALA A 44 9.65 11.48 -1.61
C ALA A 44 8.79 11.36 -0.36
N THR A 45 8.28 10.16 -0.10
CA THR A 45 7.63 9.85 1.17
C THR A 45 8.04 8.49 1.71
N ASP A 46 8.07 8.38 3.04
CA ASP A 46 8.24 7.13 3.79
C ASP A 46 6.97 6.77 4.59
N ALA A 47 5.83 7.37 4.24
CA ALA A 47 4.57 7.32 4.95
C ALA A 47 4.57 8.02 6.34
N ARG A 48 5.71 8.55 6.80
CA ARG A 48 5.85 9.33 8.05
C ARG A 48 5.95 10.83 7.77
N ALA A 49 6.67 11.20 6.70
CA ALA A 49 6.95 12.58 6.32
C ALA A 49 6.95 12.76 4.80
N PHE A 50 6.81 14.01 4.40
CA PHE A 50 7.00 14.47 3.03
C PHE A 50 8.41 15.05 2.93
N TYR A 51 9.26 14.40 2.16
CA TYR A 51 10.61 14.86 1.85
C TYR A 51 10.61 15.60 0.52
N TYR A 52 11.37 16.68 0.42
CA TYR A 52 11.40 17.46 -0.81
C TYR A 52 12.77 18.03 -1.12
N ASN A 53 13.08 18.10 -2.39
CA ASN A 53 14.19 18.88 -2.89
C ASN A 53 13.76 20.35 -2.96
N SER A 54 14.54 21.22 -2.29
CA SER A 54 14.21 22.66 -2.19
C SER A 54 14.24 23.34 -3.55
N ASP A 55 15.20 23.03 -4.42
CA ASP A 55 15.35 23.65 -5.74
C ASP A 55 14.22 23.21 -6.67
N TYR A 56 13.83 21.92 -6.63
CA TYR A 56 12.68 21.41 -7.38
C TYR A 56 11.39 22.09 -6.96
N MET A 57 11.11 22.12 -5.65
CA MET A 57 9.89 22.72 -5.13
C MET A 57 9.85 24.25 -5.36
N ASP A 58 11.00 24.92 -5.36
CA ASP A 58 11.07 26.37 -5.67
C ASP A 58 10.73 26.65 -7.13
N GLY A 59 11.08 25.77 -8.04
CA GLY A 59 10.74 25.84 -9.47
C GLY A 59 9.26 25.61 -9.80
N LEU A 60 8.48 25.01 -8.91
CA LEU A 60 7.06 24.75 -9.11
C LEU A 60 6.20 25.99 -8.87
N THR A 61 5.09 26.11 -9.61
CA THR A 61 4.02 27.07 -9.28
C THR A 61 3.29 26.66 -8.00
N LEU A 62 2.54 27.58 -7.40
CA LEU A 62 1.73 27.28 -6.22
C LEU A 62 0.72 26.15 -6.46
N ASP A 63 0.09 26.11 -7.64
CA ASP A 63 -0.88 25.08 -8.02
C ASP A 63 -0.19 23.70 -8.17
N GLN A 64 1.01 23.65 -8.76
CA GLN A 64 1.81 22.43 -8.87
C GLN A 64 2.34 21.97 -7.52
N THR A 65 2.71 22.90 -6.64
CA THR A 65 3.08 22.58 -5.25
C THR A 65 1.91 21.92 -4.50
N GLN A 66 0.68 22.41 -4.69
CA GLN A 66 -0.51 21.77 -4.13
C GLN A 66 -0.71 20.34 -4.64
N PHE A 67 -0.47 20.14 -5.95
CA PHE A 67 -0.54 18.80 -6.56
C PHE A 67 0.43 17.84 -5.89
N MET A 68 1.72 18.20 -5.80
CA MET A 68 2.75 17.34 -5.19
C MET A 68 2.46 17.00 -3.74
N LEU A 69 2.00 18.00 -2.95
CA LEU A 69 1.62 17.74 -1.56
C LEU A 69 0.44 16.75 -1.45
N ALA A 70 -0.56 16.90 -2.31
CA ALA A 70 -1.74 16.04 -2.34
C ALA A 70 -1.40 14.64 -2.87
N HIS A 71 -0.52 14.54 -3.86
CA HIS A 71 -0.05 13.31 -4.46
C HIS A 71 0.60 12.39 -3.41
N GLU A 72 1.64 12.86 -2.73
CA GLU A 72 2.31 12.10 -1.68
C GLU A 72 1.38 11.74 -0.51
N ALA A 73 0.48 12.67 -0.14
CA ALA A 73 -0.49 12.39 0.90
C ALA A 73 -1.50 11.30 0.51
N LEU A 74 -1.85 11.19 -0.78
CA LEU A 74 -2.69 10.10 -1.28
C LEU A 74 -1.95 8.77 -1.31
N HIS A 75 -0.67 8.72 -1.71
CA HIS A 75 0.12 7.49 -1.59
C HIS A 75 0.08 6.93 -0.18
N CYS A 76 0.25 7.79 0.82
CA CYS A 76 0.16 7.39 2.22
C CYS A 76 -1.26 6.98 2.63
N ALA A 77 -2.27 7.77 2.27
CA ALA A 77 -3.66 7.54 2.65
C ALA A 77 -4.25 6.27 2.02
N LEU A 78 -3.84 5.96 0.80
CA LEU A 78 -4.19 4.73 0.08
C LEU A 78 -3.36 3.52 0.52
N SER A 79 -2.41 3.73 1.44
CA SER A 79 -1.52 2.68 1.97
C SER A 79 -0.72 1.94 0.88
N HIS A 80 -0.29 2.62 -0.17
CA HIS A 80 0.47 2.01 -1.26
C HIS A 80 1.75 1.35 -0.75
N PHE A 81 2.37 1.91 0.29
CA PHE A 81 3.54 1.35 0.99
C PHE A 81 3.28 -0.01 1.64
N ALA A 82 2.04 -0.32 2.01
CA ALA A 82 1.66 -1.60 2.64
C ALA A 82 1.05 -2.59 1.64
N ARG A 83 0.50 -2.10 0.52
CA ARG A 83 -0.22 -2.89 -0.49
C ARG A 83 0.67 -3.41 -1.61
N ARG A 84 1.95 -3.05 -1.64
CA ARG A 84 2.89 -3.54 -2.66
C ARG A 84 3.08 -5.06 -2.59
N GLU A 85 3.16 -5.60 -1.38
CA GLU A 85 3.39 -7.02 -1.14
C GLU A 85 4.63 -7.53 -1.92
N HIS A 86 4.44 -8.53 -2.78
CA HIS A 86 5.50 -9.17 -3.58
C HIS A 86 5.73 -8.52 -4.96
N ARG A 87 4.99 -7.46 -5.29
CA ARG A 87 5.09 -6.76 -6.59
C ARG A 87 6.42 -6.05 -6.77
N THR A 88 6.94 -6.00 -7.99
CA THR A 88 8.16 -5.24 -8.30
C THR A 88 7.96 -3.76 -8.03
N LYS A 89 8.95 -3.14 -7.35
CA LYS A 89 8.82 -1.77 -6.85
C LYS A 89 8.52 -0.77 -7.96
N HIS A 90 9.37 -0.72 -8.99
CA HIS A 90 9.24 0.26 -10.08
C HIS A 90 7.86 0.18 -10.76
N ARG A 91 7.43 -1.01 -11.15
CA ARG A 91 6.12 -1.23 -11.77
C ARG A 91 4.96 -0.89 -10.84
N TRP A 92 5.10 -1.17 -9.52
CA TRP A 92 4.12 -0.79 -8.53
C TRP A 92 4.02 0.72 -8.35
N ASP A 93 5.16 1.42 -8.29
CA ASP A 93 5.21 2.87 -8.16
C ASP A 93 4.55 3.54 -9.37
N LEU A 94 4.83 3.08 -10.60
CA LEU A 94 4.15 3.53 -11.82
C LEU A 94 2.63 3.29 -11.77
N ALA A 95 2.20 2.12 -11.32
CA ALA A 95 0.77 1.79 -11.20
C ALA A 95 0.07 2.71 -10.19
N CYS A 96 0.74 3.03 -9.08
CA CYS A 96 0.23 3.94 -8.07
C CYS A 96 0.08 5.37 -8.60
N ASP A 97 1.07 5.87 -9.34
CA ASP A 97 1.02 7.19 -9.97
C ASP A 97 -0.11 7.29 -10.98
N LEU A 98 -0.24 6.29 -11.84
CA LEU A 98 -1.31 6.22 -12.84
C LEU A 98 -2.71 6.13 -12.20
N ALA A 99 -2.83 5.58 -11.00
CA ALA A 99 -4.09 5.56 -10.27
C ALA A 99 -4.40 6.91 -9.61
N ILE A 100 -3.39 7.61 -9.05
CA ILE A 100 -3.58 8.85 -8.29
C ILE A 100 -3.69 10.08 -9.18
N ASN A 101 -2.83 10.23 -10.17
CA ASN A 101 -2.72 11.44 -10.96
C ASN A 101 -4.04 11.85 -11.63
N PRO A 102 -4.81 10.94 -12.27
CA PRO A 102 -6.09 11.27 -12.85
C PRO A 102 -7.11 11.74 -11.81
N LEU A 103 -7.08 11.19 -10.59
CA LEU A 103 -7.98 11.59 -9.50
C LEU A 103 -7.73 13.03 -9.06
N LEU A 104 -6.47 13.43 -8.93
CA LEU A 104 -6.08 14.78 -8.55
C LEU A 104 -6.44 15.80 -9.62
N VAL A 105 -6.21 15.48 -10.90
CA VAL A 105 -6.59 16.35 -12.03
C VAL A 105 -8.10 16.51 -12.12
N LYS A 106 -8.86 15.43 -11.96
CA LYS A 106 -10.34 15.48 -11.91
C LYS A 106 -10.85 16.33 -10.75
N ASP A 107 -10.13 16.30 -9.62
CA ASP A 107 -10.45 17.16 -8.49
C ASP A 107 -9.99 18.61 -8.70
N GLY A 108 -9.39 18.93 -9.86
CA GLY A 108 -9.04 20.28 -10.31
C GLY A 108 -7.66 20.77 -9.90
N LEU A 109 -6.77 19.86 -9.48
CA LEU A 109 -5.37 20.20 -9.22
C LEU A 109 -4.56 20.16 -10.53
N LYS A 110 -3.50 20.96 -10.59
CA LYS A 110 -2.65 21.09 -11.78
C LYS A 110 -1.34 20.33 -11.59
N PRO A 111 -1.08 19.31 -12.40
CA PRO A 111 0.14 18.52 -12.29
C PRO A 111 1.37 19.32 -12.73
N PRO A 112 2.57 19.00 -12.20
CA PRO A 112 3.82 19.47 -12.75
C PRO A 112 4.13 18.78 -14.08
N PRO A 113 5.10 19.31 -14.87
CA PRO A 113 5.62 18.60 -16.03
C PRO A 113 6.21 17.24 -15.65
N GLY A 114 5.96 16.22 -16.46
CA GLY A 114 6.43 14.85 -16.21
C GLY A 114 5.47 13.96 -15.42
N ALA A 115 4.33 14.49 -14.96
CA ALA A 115 3.31 13.64 -14.35
C ALA A 115 2.73 12.65 -15.38
N LEU A 116 2.64 11.38 -14.98
CA LEU A 116 2.17 10.30 -15.84
C LEU A 116 0.64 10.24 -15.88
N PHE A 117 0.09 10.13 -17.08
CA PHE A 117 -1.34 9.97 -17.32
C PHE A 117 -1.59 8.99 -18.44
N MET A 118 -2.53 8.08 -18.26
CA MET A 118 -3.06 7.20 -19.28
C MET A 118 -4.58 7.12 -19.13
N ASP A 119 -5.31 7.57 -20.15
CA ASP A 119 -6.78 7.66 -20.11
C ASP A 119 -7.44 6.29 -19.93
N GLU A 120 -6.79 5.22 -20.38
CA GLU A 120 -7.25 3.83 -20.27
C GLU A 120 -7.31 3.33 -18.83
N PHE A 121 -6.48 3.89 -17.93
CA PHE A 121 -6.42 3.49 -16.52
C PHE A 121 -7.26 4.37 -15.59
N GLU A 122 -8.04 5.28 -16.18
CA GLU A 122 -8.85 6.20 -15.39
C GLU A 122 -9.89 5.47 -14.52
N GLY A 123 -9.76 5.65 -13.20
CA GLY A 123 -10.67 5.06 -12.22
C GLY A 123 -10.35 3.64 -11.80
N MET A 124 -9.25 3.08 -12.31
CA MET A 124 -8.73 1.78 -11.90
C MET A 124 -7.89 1.90 -10.61
N MET A 125 -7.79 0.81 -9.87
CA MET A 125 -6.91 0.70 -8.70
C MET A 125 -5.49 0.35 -9.12
N ALA A 126 -4.51 0.65 -8.28
CA ALA A 126 -3.10 0.36 -8.57
C ALA A 126 -2.85 -1.13 -8.83
N GLU A 127 -3.57 -2.02 -8.16
CA GLU A 127 -3.49 -3.48 -8.38
C GLU A 127 -3.96 -3.89 -9.77
N GLU A 128 -5.03 -3.29 -10.27
CA GLU A 128 -5.58 -3.57 -11.60
C GLU A 128 -4.62 -3.05 -12.69
N ILE A 129 -4.13 -1.82 -12.50
CA ILE A 129 -3.16 -1.18 -13.40
C ILE A 129 -1.86 -1.98 -13.46
N TYR A 130 -1.38 -2.46 -12.30
CA TYR A 130 -0.13 -3.23 -12.20
C TYR A 130 -0.07 -4.41 -13.17
N HIS A 131 -1.18 -5.09 -13.40
CA HIS A 131 -1.25 -6.22 -14.31
C HIS A 131 -1.28 -5.82 -15.80
N LEU A 132 -1.63 -4.56 -16.10
CA LEU A 132 -1.84 -4.07 -17.47
C LEU A 132 -0.64 -3.30 -18.05
N ILE A 133 0.33 -2.90 -17.22
CA ILE A 133 1.48 -2.10 -17.65
C ILE A 133 2.72 -2.93 -18.01
N ASP A 134 2.55 -4.15 -18.54
CA ASP A 134 3.66 -5.05 -18.87
C ASP A 134 4.67 -4.48 -19.89
N ASP A 135 4.25 -3.54 -20.74
CA ASP A 135 5.00 -3.00 -21.84
C ASP A 135 5.57 -1.58 -21.60
N LEU A 136 5.44 -1.03 -20.38
CA LEU A 136 6.08 0.26 -20.08
C LEU A 136 7.59 0.05 -19.92
N ASP A 137 8.35 0.81 -20.70
CA ASP A 137 9.81 0.79 -20.67
C ASP A 137 10.32 0.95 -19.24
N GLU A 138 11.30 0.13 -18.85
CA GLU A 138 12.00 0.20 -17.56
C GLU A 138 12.63 1.60 -17.31
N ASP A 139 12.76 2.40 -18.36
CA ASP A 139 13.27 3.78 -18.34
C ASP A 139 12.21 4.84 -17.99
N THR A 140 10.94 4.47 -17.78
CA THR A 140 9.88 5.42 -17.40
C THR A 140 10.12 5.91 -15.98
N GLU A 141 10.48 7.19 -15.81
CA GLU A 141 10.71 7.80 -14.50
C GLU A 141 9.37 8.14 -13.82
N THR A 142 9.25 7.81 -12.52
CA THR A 142 8.18 8.27 -11.66
C THR A 142 8.38 9.73 -11.26
N LEU A 143 7.29 10.41 -10.92
CA LEU A 143 7.33 11.82 -10.51
C LEU A 143 8.04 12.01 -9.16
N ASP A 144 7.99 11.02 -8.32
CA ASP A 144 8.48 11.02 -6.93
C ASP A 144 9.25 9.74 -6.61
N GLN A 145 9.71 9.63 -5.37
CA GLN A 145 10.42 8.47 -4.87
C GLN A 145 9.72 7.90 -3.62
N HIS A 146 9.38 6.63 -3.68
CA HIS A 146 8.81 5.91 -2.55
C HIS A 146 9.89 5.18 -1.76
N ILE A 147 10.09 5.57 -0.50
CA ILE A 147 11.18 5.06 0.37
C ILE A 147 10.60 4.19 1.47
N TYR A 148 9.78 3.22 1.11
CA TYR A 148 9.15 2.33 2.08
C TYR A 148 9.97 1.06 2.34
N ASP A 149 10.69 0.61 1.32
CA ASP A 149 11.35 -0.69 1.28
C ASP A 149 12.85 -0.57 1.00
N SER A 150 13.62 -1.54 1.48
CA SER A 150 14.98 -1.77 1.01
C SER A 150 14.93 -2.42 -0.38
N ASP A 151 15.67 -1.87 -1.34
CA ASP A 151 15.80 -2.40 -2.69
C ASP A 151 16.58 -3.73 -2.70
N ASN A 152 16.02 -4.79 -2.14
CA ASN A 152 16.62 -6.14 -2.21
C ASN A 152 16.17 -6.95 -3.42
N SER A 153 15.52 -6.34 -4.41
CA SER A 153 15.03 -7.03 -5.61
C SER A 153 15.64 -6.54 -6.93
N ASP A 154 16.63 -5.67 -6.91
CA ASP A 154 17.35 -5.33 -8.15
C ASP A 154 18.58 -6.22 -8.32
N GLY A 155 18.40 -7.29 -9.12
CA GLY A 155 19.45 -8.17 -9.61
C GLY A 155 20.34 -7.49 -10.65
N GLY A 156 20.88 -6.30 -10.36
CA GLY A 156 21.78 -5.52 -11.22
C GLY A 156 23.25 -5.74 -10.85
N ARG A 157 23.97 -6.40 -11.74
CA ARG A 157 25.43 -6.62 -11.79
C ARG A 157 26.25 -5.41 -11.35
N GLY A 158 27.08 -5.58 -10.32
CA GLY A 158 28.12 -4.60 -9.96
C GLY A 158 29.09 -5.13 -8.92
N ALA A 159 30.17 -5.77 -9.40
CA ALA A 159 31.53 -5.88 -8.84
C ALA A 159 31.71 -5.95 -7.31
N GLY A 160 32.30 -7.08 -6.91
CA GLY A 160 32.69 -7.49 -5.57
C GLY A 160 33.54 -6.52 -4.74
N GLN A 161 33.35 -6.70 -3.45
CA GLN A 161 34.49 -6.66 -2.52
C GLN A 161 34.12 -7.44 -1.25
N ASP A 162 35.00 -8.40 -0.92
CA ASP A 162 35.00 -9.21 0.28
C ASP A 162 34.96 -8.35 1.57
N GLY A 163 34.16 -8.78 2.54
CA GLY A 163 34.17 -8.26 3.89
C GLY A 163 33.26 -9.05 4.81
N SER A 164 33.85 -9.97 5.58
CA SER A 164 33.22 -10.84 6.56
C SER A 164 32.36 -10.10 7.60
N PRO A 165 31.30 -10.74 8.15
CA PRO A 165 30.46 -10.12 9.17
C PRO A 165 31.13 -10.23 10.54
N GLN A 166 31.37 -9.12 11.20
CA GLN A 166 31.60 -9.06 12.62
C GLN A 166 30.32 -8.69 13.36
N GLU A 167 29.83 -9.65 14.11
CA GLU A 167 28.80 -9.42 15.13
C GLU A 167 29.32 -8.45 16.19
N GLN A 168 28.62 -7.33 16.36
CA GLN A 168 28.75 -6.52 17.57
C GLN A 168 27.39 -6.24 18.15
N HIS A 169 27.09 -6.94 19.23
CA HIS A 169 26.09 -6.56 20.22
C HIS A 169 26.45 -5.21 20.83
N GLY A 170 25.53 -4.26 20.80
CA GLY A 170 25.65 -2.99 21.48
C GLY A 170 24.31 -2.28 21.51
N GLN A 171 23.55 -2.50 22.58
CA GLN A 171 22.43 -1.66 22.98
C GLN A 171 22.92 -0.23 23.18
N GLY A 172 22.25 0.71 22.55
CA GLY A 172 22.42 2.13 22.75
C GLY A 172 21.48 2.88 21.83
N GLU A 173 20.33 3.27 22.36
CA GLU A 173 19.48 4.30 21.76
C GLU A 173 20.35 5.54 21.53
N ARG A 174 20.68 5.83 20.28
CA ARG A 174 21.21 7.14 19.90
C ARG A 174 20.03 8.06 19.68
N PRO A 175 20.02 9.24 20.29
CA PRO A 175 19.02 10.26 20.02
C PRO A 175 19.07 10.60 18.53
N GLU A 176 17.89 10.69 17.90
CA GLU A 176 17.71 11.19 16.55
C GLU A 176 18.41 12.55 16.45
N ALA A 177 19.44 12.63 15.61
CA ALA A 177 20.16 13.88 15.38
C ALA A 177 19.20 14.85 14.70
N GLU A 178 18.95 15.99 15.35
CA GLU A 178 18.23 17.10 14.74
C GLU A 178 18.87 17.44 13.39
N PRO A 179 18.08 17.71 12.33
CA PRO A 179 18.62 18.04 11.03
C PRO A 179 19.47 19.32 11.13
N ASP A 180 20.74 19.19 10.82
CA ASP A 180 21.69 20.31 10.78
C ASP A 180 21.45 21.10 9.47
N PRO A 181 20.86 22.31 9.52
CA PRO A 181 20.56 23.10 8.34
C PRO A 181 21.79 23.54 7.55
N SER A 182 23.01 23.36 8.10
CA SER A 182 24.27 23.68 7.42
C SER A 182 24.79 22.58 6.49
N ARG A 183 24.14 21.39 6.43
CA ARG A 183 24.60 20.20 5.70
C ARG A 183 23.72 19.75 4.53
N GLY A 184 22.96 20.64 3.90
CA GLY A 184 22.31 20.34 2.63
C GLY A 184 21.04 19.49 2.70
N GLY A 185 20.35 19.42 3.84
CA GLY A 185 19.07 18.74 3.99
C GLY A 185 19.15 17.40 4.74
N ALA A 186 17.97 16.82 5.04
CA ALA A 186 17.86 15.57 5.78
C ALA A 186 18.42 14.37 5.01
N PRO A 187 19.11 13.42 5.68
CA PRO A 187 19.55 12.18 5.07
C PRO A 187 18.35 11.28 4.72
N GLN A 188 18.57 10.34 3.82
CA GLN A 188 17.56 9.37 3.44
C GLN A 188 17.10 8.57 4.68
N PRO A 189 15.79 8.47 4.94
CA PRO A 189 15.26 7.70 6.06
C PRO A 189 15.51 6.20 5.86
N LYS A 190 15.51 5.47 6.98
CA LYS A 190 15.60 4.01 6.92
C LYS A 190 14.26 3.43 6.41
N PRO A 191 14.31 2.34 5.64
CA PRO A 191 13.11 1.60 5.24
C PRO A 191 12.25 1.21 6.44
N LEU A 192 10.93 1.10 6.20
CA LEU A 192 9.98 0.68 7.22
C LEU A 192 10.18 -0.79 7.57
N THR A 193 10.14 -1.10 8.85
CA THR A 193 9.98 -2.48 9.32
C THR A 193 8.55 -2.95 9.07
N GLU A 194 8.30 -4.26 9.01
CA GLU A 194 6.97 -4.82 8.80
C GLU A 194 5.97 -4.35 9.86
N SER A 195 6.38 -4.33 11.15
CA SER A 195 5.54 -3.83 12.25
C SER A 195 5.20 -2.34 12.09
N GLU A 196 6.16 -1.51 11.66
CA GLU A 196 5.91 -0.08 11.40
C GLU A 196 4.96 0.11 10.21
N ARG A 197 5.10 -0.71 9.18
CA ARG A 197 4.23 -0.71 7.99
C ARG A 197 2.78 -1.01 8.38
N GLU A 198 2.55 -2.05 9.18
CA GLU A 198 1.21 -2.39 9.68
C GLU A 198 0.62 -1.26 10.53
N GLN A 199 1.38 -0.73 11.47
CA GLN A 199 0.93 0.36 12.35
C GLN A 199 0.58 1.62 11.55
N LEU A 200 1.42 2.01 10.60
CA LEU A 200 1.18 3.16 9.73
C LEU A 200 -0.03 2.94 8.83
N SER A 201 -0.23 1.72 8.31
CA SER A 201 -1.40 1.39 7.50
C SER A 201 -2.71 1.63 8.28
N VAL A 202 -2.79 1.12 9.51
CA VAL A 202 -3.96 1.36 10.39
C VAL A 202 -4.15 2.85 10.69
N GLN A 203 -3.06 3.57 10.98
CA GLN A 203 -3.12 5.01 11.23
C GLN A 203 -3.61 5.78 10.01
N TRP A 204 -3.12 5.45 8.81
CA TRP A 204 -3.53 6.12 7.59
C TRP A 204 -4.96 5.81 7.20
N GLN A 205 -5.44 4.61 7.42
CA GLN A 205 -6.87 4.26 7.26
C GLN A 205 -7.77 5.12 8.16
N GLN A 206 -7.37 5.31 9.43
CA GLN A 206 -8.09 6.19 10.35
C GLN A 206 -8.08 7.65 9.91
N ARG A 207 -6.93 8.14 9.42
CA ARG A 207 -6.77 9.50 8.89
C ARG A 207 -7.61 9.71 7.62
N LEU A 208 -7.63 8.72 6.73
CA LEU A 208 -8.46 8.70 5.52
C LEU A 208 -9.95 8.79 5.87
N ALA A 209 -10.42 7.95 6.79
CA ALA A 209 -11.81 7.96 7.24
C ALA A 209 -12.20 9.31 7.86
N GLY A 210 -11.36 9.87 8.73
CA GLY A 210 -11.60 11.17 9.34
C GLY A 210 -11.62 12.31 8.33
N ALA A 211 -10.69 12.33 7.37
CA ALA A 211 -10.63 13.32 6.31
C ALA A 211 -11.88 13.26 5.39
N ALA A 212 -12.30 12.04 5.04
CA ALA A 212 -13.48 11.81 4.23
C ALA A 212 -14.76 12.30 4.94
N GLN A 213 -14.91 12.00 6.22
CA GLN A 213 -16.06 12.45 7.01
C GLN A 213 -16.12 13.98 7.09
N GLN A 214 -14.99 14.65 7.32
CA GLN A 214 -14.91 16.12 7.33
C GLN A 214 -15.29 16.74 5.97
N ALA A 215 -14.77 16.15 4.87
CA ALA A 215 -15.05 16.64 3.53
C ALA A 215 -16.51 16.41 3.11
N LEU A 216 -17.12 15.29 3.52
CA LEU A 216 -18.54 15.02 3.30
C LEU A 216 -19.42 16.03 4.05
N GLN A 217 -19.10 16.33 5.30
CA GLN A 217 -19.82 17.34 6.09
C GLN A 217 -19.70 18.74 5.46
N ALA A 218 -18.56 19.05 4.85
CA ALA A 218 -18.35 20.29 4.13
C ALA A 218 -18.97 20.33 2.72
N GLY A 219 -19.50 19.18 2.22
CA GLY A 219 -20.02 19.08 0.85
C GLY A 219 -18.94 19.21 -0.24
N LYS A 220 -17.68 18.95 0.10
CA LYS A 220 -16.51 19.19 -0.76
C LYS A 220 -15.70 17.92 -1.06
N LEU A 221 -16.32 16.75 -1.06
CA LEU A 221 -15.68 15.51 -1.47
C LEU A 221 -16.02 15.21 -2.94
N GLY A 222 -15.03 15.26 -3.83
CA GLY A 222 -15.19 14.95 -5.24
C GLY A 222 -15.65 13.51 -5.48
N GLY A 223 -16.51 13.27 -6.49
CA GLY A 223 -17.13 11.96 -6.71
C GLY A 223 -16.13 10.82 -7.01
N GLY A 224 -14.96 11.12 -7.62
CA GLY A 224 -13.88 10.16 -7.84
C GLY A 224 -13.24 9.73 -6.51
N LEU A 225 -12.85 10.70 -5.69
CA LEU A 225 -12.28 10.47 -4.37
C LEU A 225 -13.30 9.80 -3.42
N ALA A 226 -14.58 10.16 -3.50
CA ALA A 226 -15.63 9.54 -2.70
C ALA A 226 -15.75 8.03 -2.97
N ARG A 227 -15.74 7.61 -4.25
CA ARG A 227 -15.78 6.19 -4.62
C ARG A 227 -14.56 5.42 -4.14
N LEU A 228 -13.36 6.01 -4.28
CA LEU A 228 -12.12 5.41 -3.82
C LEU A 228 -12.12 5.22 -2.30
N VAL A 229 -12.54 6.25 -1.56
CA VAL A 229 -12.65 6.21 -0.09
C VAL A 229 -13.67 5.16 0.35
N ASP A 230 -14.82 5.11 -0.30
CA ASP A 230 -15.86 4.11 0.02
C ASP A 230 -15.32 2.68 -0.18
N HIS A 231 -14.63 2.43 -1.29
CA HIS A 231 -14.01 1.13 -1.57
C HIS A 231 -12.97 0.73 -0.51
N LEU A 232 -12.09 1.67 -0.11
CA LEU A 232 -11.01 1.38 0.84
C LEU A 232 -11.48 1.28 2.29
N LEU A 233 -12.56 1.97 2.64
CA LEU A 233 -13.14 1.91 3.99
C LEU A 233 -14.17 0.79 4.15
N GLN A 234 -14.58 0.15 3.06
CA GLN A 234 -15.38 -1.08 3.17
C GLN A 234 -14.53 -2.11 3.92
N PRO A 235 -15.10 -2.73 4.96
CA PRO A 235 -14.37 -3.75 5.69
C PRO A 235 -14.01 -4.87 4.72
N GLN A 236 -12.72 -5.01 4.43
CA GLN A 236 -12.18 -6.16 3.72
C GLN A 236 -12.54 -7.37 4.56
N LEU A 237 -13.58 -8.09 4.15
CA LEU A 237 -13.94 -9.34 4.81
C LEU A 237 -12.73 -10.26 4.69
N PRO A 238 -12.14 -10.73 5.78
CA PRO A 238 -11.00 -11.62 5.72
C PRO A 238 -11.47 -12.94 5.10
N TRP A 239 -11.38 -13.01 3.77
CA TRP A 239 -11.88 -14.15 2.99
C TRP A 239 -11.33 -15.49 3.49
N ARG A 240 -10.08 -15.51 3.97
CA ARG A 240 -9.45 -16.69 4.60
C ARG A 240 -10.25 -17.15 5.83
N MET A 241 -10.65 -16.22 6.68
CA MET A 241 -11.45 -16.54 7.88
C MET A 241 -12.88 -16.95 7.51
N LEU A 242 -13.48 -16.30 6.49
CA LEU A 242 -14.80 -16.69 5.98
C LEU A 242 -14.75 -18.07 5.35
N LEU A 243 -13.74 -18.37 4.54
CA LEU A 243 -13.54 -19.66 3.92
C LEU A 243 -13.35 -20.74 4.98
N ALA A 244 -12.49 -20.52 5.98
CA ALA A 244 -12.28 -21.44 7.10
C ALA A 244 -13.58 -21.68 7.89
N LYS A 245 -14.36 -20.62 8.15
CA LYS A 245 -15.68 -20.71 8.83
C LYS A 245 -16.68 -21.50 8.00
N TYR A 246 -16.75 -21.23 6.70
CA TYR A 246 -17.63 -21.93 5.75
C TYR A 246 -17.28 -23.43 5.64
N MET A 247 -15.99 -23.74 5.46
CA MET A 247 -15.48 -25.10 5.43
C MET A 247 -15.75 -25.86 6.73
N THR A 248 -15.57 -25.17 7.88
CA THR A 248 -15.90 -25.75 9.20
C THR A 248 -17.39 -26.00 9.37
N ALA A 249 -18.25 -25.13 8.84
CA ALA A 249 -19.69 -25.31 8.88
C ALA A 249 -20.11 -26.53 8.04
N ILE A 250 -19.65 -26.63 6.78
CA ILE A 250 -19.94 -27.78 5.91
C ILE A 250 -19.41 -29.08 6.51
N SER A 251 -18.24 -29.06 7.16
CA SER A 251 -17.70 -30.24 7.81
C SER A 251 -18.49 -30.75 9.03
N ARG A 252 -19.55 -30.04 9.44
CA ARG A 252 -20.42 -30.36 10.57
C ARG A 252 -21.90 -30.60 10.18
N ASP A 253 -22.17 -30.79 8.92
CA ASP A 253 -23.55 -30.94 8.43
C ASP A 253 -24.14 -32.35 8.61
N ASP A 254 -23.32 -33.34 8.98
CA ASP A 254 -23.79 -34.73 9.10
C ASP A 254 -23.62 -35.28 10.52
N TYR A 255 -24.59 -36.07 10.97
CA TYR A 255 -24.59 -36.74 12.28
C TYR A 255 -23.83 -38.07 12.19
N ASN A 256 -22.75 -38.19 12.98
CA ASN A 256 -21.92 -39.38 12.98
C ASN A 256 -21.79 -39.95 14.41
N TYR A 257 -21.96 -41.28 14.54
CA TYR A 257 -21.79 -42.03 15.78
C TYR A 257 -20.38 -42.56 16.00
N THR A 258 -19.46 -42.39 15.06
CA THR A 258 -18.08 -42.94 15.14
C THR A 258 -17.30 -42.33 16.31
N ARG A 259 -17.62 -41.11 16.68
CA ARG A 259 -17.19 -40.45 17.93
C ARG A 259 -18.38 -39.70 18.51
N PRO A 260 -19.09 -40.29 19.47
CA PRO A 260 -20.28 -39.67 20.06
C PRO A 260 -19.94 -38.37 20.79
N SER A 261 -20.95 -37.54 20.96
CA SER A 261 -20.87 -36.28 21.71
C SER A 261 -20.38 -36.54 23.15
N ARG A 262 -19.52 -35.68 23.66
CA ARG A 262 -19.05 -35.74 25.05
C ARG A 262 -20.12 -35.26 26.08
N ARG A 263 -21.34 -34.99 25.65
CA ARG A 263 -22.42 -34.68 26.57
C ARG A 263 -22.79 -35.96 27.34
N GLU A 264 -22.55 -35.93 28.64
CA GLU A 264 -22.89 -37.03 29.51
C GLU A 264 -24.43 -37.14 29.69
N GLY A 265 -24.97 -38.32 29.48
CA GLY A 265 -26.38 -38.64 29.65
C GLY A 265 -26.60 -40.14 29.49
N GLN A 266 -27.83 -40.61 29.82
CA GLN A 266 -28.20 -42.04 29.67
C GLN A 266 -28.26 -42.54 28.22
N ALA A 267 -28.10 -41.62 27.24
CA ALA A 267 -28.14 -41.98 25.82
C ALA A 267 -26.86 -41.49 25.13
N ILE A 268 -26.37 -42.26 24.14
CA ILE A 268 -25.25 -41.90 23.29
C ILE A 268 -25.78 -40.98 22.19
N PHE A 269 -25.32 -39.73 22.18
CA PHE A 269 -25.71 -38.75 21.16
C PHE A 269 -24.69 -38.69 20.05
N PRO A 270 -25.12 -38.59 18.77
CA PRO A 270 -24.19 -38.43 17.66
C PRO A 270 -23.48 -37.06 17.73
N SER A 271 -22.28 -36.97 17.20
CA SER A 271 -21.62 -35.70 16.98
C SER A 271 -21.86 -35.23 15.53
N LEU A 272 -22.05 -33.92 15.36
CA LEU A 272 -22.10 -33.28 14.05
C LEU A 272 -20.68 -33.29 13.46
N ARG A 273 -20.45 -34.17 12.48
CA ARG A 273 -19.16 -34.29 11.82
C ARG A 273 -19.31 -34.98 10.48
N SER A 274 -19.16 -34.22 9.41
CA SER A 274 -19.07 -34.79 8.08
C SER A 274 -17.80 -35.63 7.93
N THR A 275 -17.89 -36.72 7.18
CA THR A 275 -16.78 -37.63 6.99
C THR A 275 -15.70 -37.05 6.07
N GLN A 276 -16.08 -36.24 5.10
CA GLN A 276 -15.18 -35.63 4.13
C GLN A 276 -15.91 -34.50 3.38
N VAL A 277 -15.20 -33.44 3.08
CA VAL A 277 -15.66 -32.32 2.22
C VAL A 277 -14.92 -32.41 0.89
N ASP A 278 -15.63 -32.39 -0.23
CA ASP A 278 -15.02 -32.34 -1.55
C ASP A 278 -14.95 -30.89 -2.00
N VAL A 279 -13.73 -30.42 -2.29
CA VAL A 279 -13.43 -29.03 -2.69
C VAL A 279 -12.76 -29.06 -4.05
N ILE A 280 -13.27 -28.28 -4.97
CA ILE A 280 -12.64 -28.02 -6.26
C ILE A 280 -11.99 -26.64 -6.18
N VAL A 281 -10.69 -26.59 -6.44
CA VAL A 281 -9.90 -25.36 -6.49
C VAL A 281 -9.44 -25.16 -7.92
N VAL A 282 -9.75 -24.02 -8.48
CA VAL A 282 -9.34 -23.62 -9.82
C VAL A 282 -8.24 -22.59 -9.68
N LEU A 283 -7.08 -22.86 -10.26
CA LEU A 283 -5.89 -22.02 -10.27
C LEU A 283 -5.81 -21.32 -11.62
N ASP A 284 -5.74 -20.01 -11.59
CA ASP A 284 -5.32 -19.24 -12.75
C ASP A 284 -3.81 -19.39 -12.91
N THR A 285 -3.38 -19.87 -14.07
CA THR A 285 -1.98 -20.08 -14.44
C THR A 285 -1.60 -19.21 -15.65
N SER A 286 -2.40 -18.15 -15.93
CA SER A 286 -2.09 -17.19 -16.97
C SER A 286 -0.71 -16.53 -16.73
N GLY A 287 -0.06 -16.06 -17.79
CA GLY A 287 1.29 -15.50 -17.74
C GLY A 287 1.44 -14.27 -16.84
N SER A 288 0.32 -13.66 -16.39
CA SER A 288 0.28 -12.56 -15.43
C SER A 288 0.47 -13.00 -13.96
N VAL A 289 0.31 -14.29 -13.67
CA VAL A 289 0.45 -14.85 -12.30
C VAL A 289 1.88 -15.30 -12.06
N SER A 290 2.54 -14.71 -11.06
CA SER A 290 3.92 -15.05 -10.72
C SER A 290 4.02 -16.40 -10.00
N VAL A 291 5.22 -17.00 -10.03
CA VAL A 291 5.50 -18.25 -9.32
C VAL A 291 5.36 -18.09 -7.80
N GLU A 292 5.64 -16.89 -7.29
CA GLU A 292 5.51 -16.53 -5.88
C GLU A 292 4.05 -16.52 -5.46
N GLU A 293 3.16 -15.93 -6.24
CA GLU A 293 1.70 -15.92 -6.00
C GLU A 293 1.13 -17.34 -6.01
N LEU A 294 1.57 -18.17 -6.95
CA LEU A 294 1.16 -19.58 -6.99
C LEU A 294 1.62 -20.33 -5.74
N ARG A 295 2.83 -20.06 -5.23
CA ARG A 295 3.32 -20.68 -3.98
C ARG A 295 2.50 -20.22 -2.78
N GLU A 296 2.21 -18.96 -2.67
CA GLU A 296 1.37 -18.43 -1.56
C GLU A 296 -0.01 -19.08 -1.61
N PHE A 297 -0.62 -19.13 -2.79
CA PHE A 297 -1.90 -19.78 -2.96
C PHE A 297 -1.86 -21.27 -2.58
N MET A 298 -0.84 -21.99 -3.00
CA MET A 298 -0.66 -23.41 -2.62
C MET A 298 -0.48 -23.58 -1.11
N SER A 299 0.20 -22.66 -0.44
CA SER A 299 0.34 -22.70 1.02
C SER A 299 -1.00 -22.53 1.74
N GLU A 300 -1.90 -21.68 1.20
CA GLU A 300 -3.27 -21.53 1.73
C GLU A 300 -4.11 -22.79 1.50
N VAL A 301 -3.98 -23.44 0.35
CA VAL A 301 -4.64 -24.73 0.08
C VAL A 301 -4.19 -25.79 1.07
N ASP A 302 -2.90 -25.85 1.39
CA ASP A 302 -2.37 -26.79 2.39
C ASP A 302 -2.83 -26.44 3.82
N ALA A 303 -2.94 -25.14 4.15
CA ALA A 303 -3.49 -24.68 5.43
C ALA A 303 -4.96 -25.11 5.61
N ILE A 304 -5.79 -24.99 4.57
CA ILE A 304 -7.18 -25.48 4.56
C ILE A 304 -7.21 -26.99 4.80
N LYS A 305 -6.37 -27.76 4.09
CA LYS A 305 -6.27 -29.22 4.21
C LYS A 305 -5.85 -29.65 5.63
N GLY A 306 -5.04 -28.83 6.31
CA GLY A 306 -4.66 -29.07 7.71
C GLY A 306 -5.80 -28.86 8.72
N GLN A 307 -6.78 -28.03 8.40
CA GLN A 307 -7.89 -27.68 9.28
C GLN A 307 -9.13 -28.57 9.11
N VAL A 308 -9.37 -29.08 7.91
CA VAL A 308 -10.59 -29.81 7.54
C VAL A 308 -10.22 -31.11 6.80
N ARG A 309 -10.93 -32.20 7.05
CA ARG A 309 -10.85 -33.40 6.20
C ARG A 309 -11.48 -33.09 4.84
N ALA A 310 -10.66 -32.65 3.90
CA ALA A 310 -11.11 -32.32 2.57
C ALA A 310 -10.43 -33.20 1.50
N ARG A 311 -11.18 -33.58 0.47
CA ARG A 311 -10.62 -34.00 -0.81
C ARG A 311 -10.52 -32.78 -1.69
N ILE A 312 -9.31 -32.38 -2.04
CA ILE A 312 -9.07 -31.20 -2.87
C ILE A 312 -8.71 -31.66 -4.27
N THR A 313 -9.47 -31.18 -5.26
CA THR A 313 -9.17 -31.36 -6.67
C THR A 313 -8.70 -30.03 -7.23
N LEU A 314 -7.48 -29.99 -7.76
CA LEU A 314 -6.89 -28.80 -8.35
C LEU A 314 -7.09 -28.83 -9.87
N HIS A 315 -7.60 -27.73 -10.42
CA HIS A 315 -7.65 -27.49 -11.86
C HIS A 315 -6.83 -26.25 -12.18
N ALA A 316 -5.94 -26.35 -13.15
CA ALA A 316 -5.26 -25.21 -13.73
C ALA A 316 -6.09 -24.72 -14.92
N CYS A 317 -6.30 -23.42 -15.02
CA CYS A 317 -6.87 -22.78 -16.21
C CYS A 317 -5.89 -21.70 -16.68
N ASP A 318 -5.72 -21.64 -17.98
CA ASP A 318 -4.97 -20.61 -18.69
C ASP A 318 -6.01 -19.89 -19.56
N ALA A 319 -6.08 -18.55 -19.44
CA ALA A 319 -7.06 -17.72 -20.15
C ALA A 319 -6.39 -16.90 -21.24
#